data_42a1adb0075301a7a87acdb09bf786a3
#
_entry.id   42a1adb0075301a7a87acdb09bf786a3
#
_cell.length_a   1.000
_cell.length_b   1.000
_cell.length_c   1.000
_cell.angle_alpha   90.00
_cell.angle_beta   90.00
_cell.angle_gamma   90.00
#
_symmetry.space_group_name_H-M   'P 1'
#
loop_
_entity.id
_entity.type
_entity.pdbx_description
1 polymer ?
#
loop_
_entity_poly.entity_id
_entity_poly.type
_entity_poly.pdbx_seq_one_letter_code
_entity_poly.pdbx_strand_id
1 'polypeptide(L)'
;PLYSSAASDVYKRQVLRSAFAMVLGFVLVLWPEAAITYLVITIGILFILPGLFAILSYFTRPKNENGEKPMFPIEAAGSVLFGAWLVIMPEFFVNILMYLLGALLVIAGVQQLVSLISARKWSNVPLGFYLMPALILITGVMILAYPFGAAANTFVIFGVASIFYGACELINWYKFRKRIENTGL
;
A
#
# COMPACT_ATOMS: atom_id res chain seq x y z
N PRO A 1 35.78 20.64 -11.07
CA PRO A 1 34.83 20.02 -12.02
C PRO A 1 34.06 18.83 -11.47
N LEU A 2 34.54 18.11 -10.43
CA LEU A 2 33.85 16.96 -9.84
C LEU A 2 32.60 17.33 -9.02
N TYR A 3 32.57 18.53 -8.41
CA TYR A 3 31.42 19.00 -7.64
C TYR A 3 30.22 19.37 -8.51
N SER A 4 30.43 19.83 -9.73
CA SER A 4 29.35 20.24 -10.62
C SER A 4 28.58 19.04 -11.22
N SER A 5 29.28 17.94 -11.49
CA SER A 5 28.66 16.71 -12.00
C SER A 5 27.81 16.00 -10.92
N ALA A 6 28.34 15.91 -9.70
CA ALA A 6 27.58 15.31 -8.58
C ALA A 6 26.31 16.13 -8.22
N ALA A 7 26.41 17.48 -8.24
CA ALA A 7 25.25 18.34 -8.04
C ALA A 7 24.20 18.15 -9.14
N SER A 8 24.62 18.08 -10.42
CA SER A 8 23.70 17.88 -11.54
C SER A 8 22.97 16.54 -11.49
N ASP A 9 23.63 15.49 -11.01
CA ASP A 9 23.01 14.16 -10.88
C ASP A 9 22.01 14.09 -9.73
N VAL A 10 22.27 14.78 -8.62
CA VAL A 10 21.30 14.89 -7.51
C VAL A 10 20.05 15.65 -7.97
N TYR A 11 20.22 16.76 -8.71
CA TYR A 11 19.10 17.54 -9.25
C TYR A 11 18.26 16.74 -10.26
N LYS A 12 18.88 16.00 -11.17
CA LYS A 12 18.16 15.15 -12.12
C LYS A 12 17.35 14.08 -11.42
N ARG A 13 17.91 13.44 -10.38
CA ARG A 13 17.20 12.43 -9.57
C ARG A 13 16.02 13.02 -8.81
N GLN A 14 16.15 14.24 -8.28
CA GLN A 14 15.06 14.91 -7.58
C GLN A 14 13.90 15.21 -8.52
N VAL A 15 14.15 15.81 -9.69
CA VAL A 15 13.11 16.08 -10.69
C VAL A 15 12.45 14.79 -11.17
N LEU A 16 13.24 13.74 -11.40
CA LEU A 16 12.68 12.44 -11.82
C LEU A 16 11.75 11.85 -10.73
N ARG A 17 12.16 11.91 -9.46
CA ARG A 17 11.33 11.44 -8.33
C ARG A 17 10.04 12.25 -8.20
N SER A 18 10.11 13.58 -8.31
CA SER A 18 8.93 14.46 -8.24
C SER A 18 7.98 14.22 -9.39
N ALA A 19 8.51 14.10 -10.62
CA ALA A 19 7.69 13.79 -11.79
C ALA A 19 7.01 12.42 -11.66
N PHE A 20 7.77 11.39 -11.21
CA PHE A 20 7.22 10.06 -10.97
C PHE A 20 6.13 10.08 -9.90
N ALA A 21 6.35 10.79 -8.78
CA ALA A 21 5.36 10.95 -7.71
C ALA A 21 4.07 11.62 -8.21
N MET A 22 4.18 12.65 -9.06
CA MET A 22 3.02 13.30 -9.66
C MET A 22 2.26 12.37 -10.60
N VAL A 23 2.95 11.69 -11.53
CA VAL A 23 2.33 10.75 -12.47
C VAL A 23 1.63 9.63 -11.71
N LEU A 24 2.32 9.03 -10.72
CA LEU A 24 1.73 8.01 -9.86
C LEU A 24 0.48 8.54 -9.14
N GLY A 25 0.58 9.74 -8.55
CA GLY A 25 -0.55 10.38 -7.88
C GLY A 25 -1.74 10.60 -8.79
N PHE A 26 -1.53 11.07 -10.02
CA PHE A 26 -2.61 11.22 -11.00
C PHE A 26 -3.25 9.89 -11.37
N VAL A 27 -2.47 8.83 -11.57
CA VAL A 27 -2.99 7.48 -11.86
C VAL A 27 -3.86 6.99 -10.71
N LEU A 28 -3.42 7.15 -9.46
CA LEU A 28 -4.16 6.73 -8.28
C LEU A 28 -5.47 7.51 -8.07
N VAL A 29 -5.52 8.79 -8.47
CA VAL A 29 -6.73 9.61 -8.36
C VAL A 29 -7.71 9.32 -9.49
N LEU A 30 -7.22 9.15 -10.73
CA LEU A 30 -8.08 8.97 -11.89
C LEU A 30 -8.62 7.54 -12.03
N TRP A 31 -7.82 6.53 -11.63
CA TRP A 31 -8.17 5.11 -11.76
C TRP A 31 -7.83 4.32 -10.47
N PRO A 32 -8.41 4.66 -9.31
CA PRO A 32 -8.08 4.03 -8.05
C PRO A 32 -8.43 2.53 -8.02
N GLU A 33 -9.57 2.14 -8.60
CA GLU A 33 -10.01 0.76 -8.68
C GLU A 33 -9.08 -0.11 -9.53
N ALA A 34 -8.66 0.41 -10.69
CA ALA A 34 -7.70 -0.26 -11.54
C ALA A 34 -6.33 -0.39 -10.85
N ALA A 35 -5.88 0.65 -10.13
CA ALA A 35 -4.63 0.63 -9.40
C ALA A 35 -4.61 -0.47 -8.33
N ILE A 36 -5.71 -0.63 -7.56
CA ILE A 36 -5.84 -1.71 -6.57
C ILE A 36 -5.80 -3.07 -7.26
N THR A 37 -6.59 -3.24 -8.32
CA THR A 37 -6.70 -4.50 -9.05
C THR A 37 -5.33 -4.92 -9.60
N TYR A 38 -4.61 -4.02 -10.26
CA TYR A 38 -3.26 -4.30 -10.78
C TYR A 38 -2.23 -4.55 -9.67
N LEU A 39 -2.34 -3.87 -8.54
CA LEU A 39 -1.47 -4.13 -7.38
C LEU A 39 -1.65 -5.57 -6.89
N VAL A 40 -2.90 -6.02 -6.69
CA VAL A 40 -3.20 -7.38 -6.23
C VAL A 40 -2.77 -8.43 -7.25
N ILE A 41 -3.01 -8.19 -8.55
CA ILE A 41 -2.53 -9.06 -9.63
C ILE A 41 -1.00 -9.16 -9.60
N THR A 42 -0.31 -8.03 -9.42
CA THR A 42 1.17 -8.02 -9.33
C THR A 42 1.67 -8.86 -8.16
N ILE A 43 1.03 -8.73 -6.99
CA ILE A 43 1.34 -9.57 -5.83
C ILE A 43 1.08 -11.05 -6.16
N GLY A 44 -0.04 -11.37 -6.80
CA GLY A 44 -0.36 -12.73 -7.24
C GLY A 44 0.71 -13.32 -8.15
N ILE A 45 1.19 -12.55 -9.13
CA ILE A 45 2.29 -12.97 -10.02
C ILE A 45 3.58 -13.22 -9.23
N LEU A 46 3.90 -12.36 -8.24
CA LEU A 46 5.07 -12.53 -7.37
C LEU A 46 5.01 -13.81 -6.53
N PHE A 47 3.82 -14.32 -6.24
CA PHE A 47 3.64 -15.64 -5.60
C PHE A 47 3.72 -16.79 -6.60
N ILE A 48 3.17 -16.63 -7.81
CA ILE A 48 3.16 -17.67 -8.84
C ILE A 48 4.57 -17.96 -9.33
N LEU A 49 5.37 -16.93 -9.66
CA LEU A 49 6.67 -17.11 -10.29
C LEU A 49 7.63 -17.99 -9.47
N PRO A 50 7.94 -17.68 -8.19
CA PRO A 50 8.86 -18.52 -7.40
C PRO A 50 8.27 -19.91 -7.14
N GLY A 51 6.95 -20.03 -6.94
CA GLY A 51 6.28 -21.29 -6.77
C GLY A 51 6.41 -22.19 -8.00
N LEU A 52 6.21 -21.61 -9.19
CA LEU A 52 6.36 -22.33 -10.46
C LEU A 52 7.81 -22.79 -10.68
N PHE A 53 8.79 -21.90 -10.43
CA PHE A 53 10.21 -22.27 -10.51
C PHE A 53 10.59 -23.39 -9.54
N ALA A 54 10.05 -23.40 -8.32
CA ALA A 54 10.30 -24.45 -7.36
C ALA A 54 9.71 -25.79 -7.80
N ILE A 55 8.50 -25.79 -8.38
CA ILE A 55 7.87 -27.01 -8.94
C ILE A 55 8.67 -27.54 -10.14
N LEU A 56 9.04 -26.66 -11.08
CA LEU A 56 9.85 -27.04 -12.22
C LEU A 56 11.21 -27.60 -11.79
N SER A 57 11.86 -26.98 -10.82
CA SER A 57 13.11 -27.46 -10.25
C SER A 57 12.98 -28.85 -9.61
N TYR A 58 11.83 -29.16 -8.99
CA TYR A 58 11.58 -30.49 -8.43
C TYR A 58 11.57 -31.57 -9.52
N PHE A 59 10.95 -31.31 -10.66
CA PHE A 59 10.90 -32.28 -11.77
C PHE A 59 12.25 -32.45 -12.49
N THR A 60 13.12 -31.45 -12.45
CA THR A 60 14.41 -31.45 -13.14
C THR A 60 15.55 -32.00 -12.26
N ARG A 61 15.35 -32.07 -10.93
CA ARG A 61 16.38 -32.58 -10.01
C ARG A 61 16.57 -34.07 -10.19
N PRO A 62 17.82 -34.56 -10.34
CA PRO A 62 18.15 -36.01 -10.33
C PRO A 62 17.85 -36.59 -8.94
N LYS A 63 17.63 -37.91 -8.89
CA LYS A 63 17.53 -38.66 -7.63
C LYS A 63 18.82 -38.48 -6.84
N ASN A 64 18.71 -38.39 -5.51
CA ASN A 64 19.88 -38.40 -4.63
C ASN A 64 20.68 -39.70 -4.77
N GLU A 65 21.93 -39.70 -4.33
CA GLU A 65 22.82 -40.90 -4.37
C GLU A 65 22.20 -42.15 -3.73
N ASN A 66 21.25 -41.98 -2.80
CA ASN A 66 20.49 -43.05 -2.16
C ASN A 66 19.23 -43.48 -2.95
N GLY A 67 19.01 -43.00 -4.15
CA GLY A 67 17.86 -43.35 -4.99
C GLY A 67 16.53 -42.73 -4.56
N GLU A 68 16.50 -41.90 -3.51
CA GLU A 68 15.32 -41.26 -3.00
C GLU A 68 15.00 -39.96 -3.79
N LYS A 69 13.71 -39.77 -4.14
CA LYS A 69 13.24 -38.51 -4.72
C LYS A 69 13.13 -37.44 -3.63
N PRO A 70 13.51 -36.19 -3.90
CA PRO A 70 13.25 -35.09 -2.98
C PRO A 70 11.74 -35.03 -2.68
N MET A 71 11.40 -34.59 -1.46
CA MET A 71 10.00 -34.40 -1.06
C MET A 71 9.33 -33.35 -1.96
N PHE A 72 8.08 -33.60 -2.33
CA PHE A 72 7.32 -32.68 -3.17
C PHE A 72 7.16 -31.32 -2.46
N PRO A 73 7.43 -30.18 -3.14
CA PRO A 73 7.38 -28.85 -2.53
C PRO A 73 5.92 -28.39 -2.37
N ILE A 74 5.25 -28.82 -1.31
CA ILE A 74 3.85 -28.47 -0.99
C ILE A 74 3.71 -26.94 -0.84
N GLU A 75 4.71 -26.28 -0.28
CA GLU A 75 4.76 -24.81 -0.14
C GLU A 75 4.70 -24.09 -1.49
N ALA A 76 5.41 -24.62 -2.48
CA ALA A 76 5.42 -24.07 -3.83
C ALA A 76 4.05 -24.25 -4.52
N ALA A 77 3.42 -25.40 -4.34
CA ALA A 77 2.07 -25.63 -4.86
C ALA A 77 1.06 -24.68 -4.20
N GLY A 78 1.13 -24.50 -2.87
CA GLY A 78 0.31 -23.54 -2.12
C GLY A 78 0.52 -22.11 -2.59
N SER A 79 1.77 -21.71 -2.85
CA SER A 79 2.12 -20.37 -3.36
C SER A 79 1.54 -20.14 -4.75
N VAL A 80 1.62 -21.11 -5.66
CA VAL A 80 1.01 -21.01 -7.00
C VAL A 80 -0.51 -20.92 -6.92
N LEU A 81 -1.16 -21.75 -6.10
CA LEU A 81 -2.62 -21.72 -5.93
C LEU A 81 -3.10 -20.39 -5.34
N PHE A 82 -2.42 -19.90 -4.32
CA PHE A 82 -2.75 -18.62 -3.70
C PHE A 82 -2.54 -17.45 -4.68
N GLY A 83 -1.40 -17.43 -5.37
CA GLY A 83 -1.14 -16.41 -6.38
C GLY A 83 -2.13 -16.45 -7.55
N ALA A 84 -2.51 -17.66 -8.01
CA ALA A 84 -3.54 -17.81 -9.04
C ALA A 84 -4.89 -17.27 -8.57
N TRP A 85 -5.27 -17.51 -7.32
CA TRP A 85 -6.49 -16.94 -6.74
C TRP A 85 -6.47 -15.40 -6.73
N LEU A 86 -5.35 -14.79 -6.33
CA LEU A 86 -5.19 -13.32 -6.36
C LEU A 86 -5.32 -12.74 -7.77
N VAL A 87 -4.79 -13.44 -8.78
CA VAL A 87 -4.87 -12.99 -10.19
C VAL A 87 -6.28 -13.14 -10.76
N ILE A 88 -6.97 -14.23 -10.43
CA ILE A 88 -8.30 -14.53 -10.99
C ILE A 88 -9.40 -13.71 -10.30
N MET A 89 -9.29 -13.50 -8.98
CA MET A 89 -10.32 -12.84 -8.18
C MET A 89 -9.74 -11.74 -7.27
N PRO A 90 -9.10 -10.71 -7.83
CA PRO A 90 -8.44 -9.66 -7.05
C PRO A 90 -9.41 -8.88 -6.16
N GLU A 91 -10.60 -8.54 -6.67
CA GLU A 91 -11.62 -7.80 -5.93
C GLU A 91 -12.14 -8.56 -4.71
N PHE A 92 -12.30 -9.88 -4.84
CA PHE A 92 -12.73 -10.73 -3.73
C PHE A 92 -11.73 -10.69 -2.57
N PHE A 93 -10.44 -10.74 -2.90
CA PHE A 93 -9.38 -10.65 -1.90
C PHE A 93 -9.35 -9.28 -1.19
N VAL A 94 -9.48 -8.20 -1.97
CA VAL A 94 -9.57 -6.85 -1.40
C VAL A 94 -10.78 -6.73 -0.47
N ASN A 95 -11.94 -7.23 -0.89
CA ASN A 95 -13.16 -7.19 -0.10
C ASN A 95 -13.02 -7.94 1.24
N ILE A 96 -12.40 -9.14 1.24
CA ILE A 96 -12.16 -9.89 2.49
C ILE A 96 -11.27 -9.09 3.44
N LEU A 97 -10.18 -8.50 2.94
CA LEU A 97 -9.28 -7.68 3.77
C LEU A 97 -10.00 -6.46 4.34
N MET A 98 -10.84 -5.80 3.53
CA MET A 98 -11.60 -4.64 3.97
C MET A 98 -12.70 -5.03 4.98
N TYR A 99 -13.38 -6.16 4.81
CA TYR A 99 -14.31 -6.66 5.81
C TYR A 99 -13.62 -6.95 7.15
N LEU A 100 -12.43 -7.57 7.11
CA LEU A 100 -11.64 -7.83 8.30
C LEU A 100 -11.23 -6.51 8.98
N LEU A 101 -10.72 -5.55 8.20
CA LEU A 101 -10.34 -4.23 8.70
C LEU A 101 -11.53 -3.48 9.30
N GLY A 102 -12.66 -3.44 8.60
CA GLY A 102 -13.89 -2.79 9.04
C GLY A 102 -14.41 -3.40 10.35
N ALA A 103 -14.42 -4.73 10.46
CA ALA A 103 -14.80 -5.42 11.69
C ALA A 103 -13.88 -5.07 12.86
N LEU A 104 -12.56 -5.06 12.64
CA LEU A 104 -11.57 -4.67 13.66
C LEU A 104 -11.78 -3.21 14.12
N LEU A 105 -12.04 -2.29 13.19
CA LEU A 105 -12.31 -0.89 13.53
C LEU A 105 -13.61 -0.73 14.31
N VAL A 106 -14.67 -1.45 13.96
CA VAL A 106 -15.93 -1.43 14.73
C VAL A 106 -15.69 -1.94 16.15
N ILE A 107 -15.02 -3.07 16.31
CA ILE A 107 -14.69 -3.63 17.63
C ILE A 107 -13.85 -2.63 18.44
N ALA A 108 -12.80 -2.04 17.83
CA ALA A 108 -11.94 -1.06 18.48
C ALA A 108 -12.71 0.21 18.88
N GLY A 109 -13.58 0.73 18.02
CA GLY A 109 -14.41 1.90 18.29
C GLY A 109 -15.39 1.66 19.44
N VAL A 110 -16.06 0.49 19.43
CA VAL A 110 -16.95 0.08 20.55
C VAL A 110 -16.17 -0.06 21.84
N GLN A 111 -15.03 -0.74 21.82
CA GLN A 111 -14.19 -0.92 22.99
C GLN A 111 -13.71 0.42 23.58
N GLN A 112 -13.29 1.37 22.74
CA GLN A 112 -12.89 2.70 23.20
C GLN A 112 -14.07 3.48 23.80
N LEU A 113 -15.26 3.42 23.19
CA LEU A 113 -16.47 4.05 23.73
C LEU A 113 -16.85 3.48 25.10
N VAL A 114 -16.85 2.15 25.24
CA VAL A 114 -17.13 1.48 26.53
C VAL A 114 -16.12 1.89 27.59
N SER A 115 -14.84 1.96 27.24
CA SER A 115 -13.78 2.41 28.14
C SER A 115 -13.98 3.85 28.62
N LEU A 116 -14.36 4.76 27.70
CA LEU A 116 -14.63 6.17 28.06
C LEU A 116 -15.88 6.33 28.92
N ILE A 117 -16.94 5.57 28.64
CA ILE A 117 -18.14 5.58 29.47
C ILE A 117 -17.83 5.07 30.88
N SER A 118 -16.99 4.05 30.98
CA SER A 118 -16.55 3.52 32.28
C SER A 118 -15.67 4.52 33.04
N ALA A 119 -14.76 5.19 32.34
CA ALA A 119 -13.88 6.24 32.92
C ALA A 119 -14.69 7.44 33.43
N ARG A 120 -15.80 7.78 32.79
CA ARG A 120 -16.69 8.88 33.21
C ARG A 120 -17.24 8.69 34.63
N LYS A 121 -17.32 7.46 35.14
CA LYS A 121 -17.74 7.18 36.50
C LYS A 121 -16.75 7.68 37.58
N TRP A 122 -15.50 7.87 37.18
CA TRP A 122 -14.38 8.21 38.08
C TRP A 122 -13.79 9.59 37.81
N SER A 123 -14.05 10.16 36.63
CA SER A 123 -13.46 11.43 36.21
C SER A 123 -14.37 12.14 35.20
N ASN A 124 -14.36 13.48 35.19
CA ASN A 124 -15.05 14.28 34.18
C ASN A 124 -14.29 14.19 32.86
N VAL A 125 -14.76 13.34 31.94
CA VAL A 125 -14.18 13.21 30.60
C VAL A 125 -14.79 14.28 29.69
N PRO A 126 -13.99 15.21 29.12
CA PRO A 126 -14.46 16.21 28.18
C PRO A 126 -15.07 15.57 26.92
N LEU A 127 -16.09 16.22 26.35
CA LEU A 127 -16.84 15.70 25.21
C LEU A 127 -15.95 15.42 23.98
N GLY A 128 -14.85 16.17 23.83
CA GLY A 128 -13.90 16.01 22.74
C GLY A 128 -13.23 14.62 22.68
N PHE A 129 -13.11 13.92 23.79
CA PHE A 129 -12.53 12.57 23.80
C PHE A 129 -13.42 11.51 23.15
N TYR A 130 -14.73 11.74 23.04
CA TYR A 130 -15.68 10.83 22.38
C TYR A 130 -15.61 10.95 20.86
N LEU A 131 -15.04 12.04 20.32
CA LEU A 131 -14.97 12.29 18.87
C LEU A 131 -14.13 11.22 18.16
N MET A 132 -12.95 10.87 18.69
CA MET A 132 -12.07 9.89 18.08
C MET A 132 -12.68 8.48 18.00
N PRO A 133 -13.20 7.89 19.08
CA PRO A 133 -13.89 6.59 19.00
C PRO A 133 -15.10 6.61 18.08
N ALA A 134 -15.86 7.69 18.07
CA ALA A 134 -17.01 7.84 17.17
C ALA A 134 -16.58 7.84 15.71
N LEU A 135 -15.51 8.57 15.35
CA LEU A 135 -14.94 8.56 13.99
C LEU A 135 -14.45 7.19 13.60
N ILE A 136 -13.75 6.48 14.48
CA ILE A 136 -13.27 5.12 14.23
C ILE A 136 -14.45 4.17 13.96
N LEU A 137 -15.49 4.26 14.76
CA LEU A 137 -16.69 3.43 14.62
C LEU A 137 -17.43 3.72 13.30
N ILE A 138 -17.64 5.00 12.99
CA ILE A 138 -18.27 5.42 11.73
C ILE A 138 -17.45 4.93 10.53
N THR A 139 -16.13 5.10 10.57
CA THR A 139 -15.24 4.63 9.51
C THR A 139 -15.31 3.11 9.36
N GLY A 140 -15.29 2.36 10.45
CA GLY A 140 -15.44 0.90 10.42
C GLY A 140 -16.77 0.45 9.80
N VAL A 141 -17.89 1.10 10.16
CA VAL A 141 -19.20 0.82 9.57
C VAL A 141 -19.25 1.17 8.07
N MET A 142 -18.66 2.30 7.67
CA MET A 142 -18.56 2.68 6.25
C MET A 142 -17.77 1.66 5.42
N ILE A 143 -16.65 1.18 5.96
CA ILE A 143 -15.84 0.14 5.30
C ILE A 143 -16.63 -1.16 5.14
N LEU A 144 -17.39 -1.58 6.17
CA LEU A 144 -18.24 -2.77 6.09
C LEU A 144 -19.39 -2.61 5.08
N ALA A 145 -19.93 -1.40 4.95
CA ALA A 145 -21.02 -1.13 4.00
C ALA A 145 -20.52 -1.13 2.53
N TYR A 146 -19.30 -0.64 2.28
CA TYR A 146 -18.76 -0.51 0.93
C TYR A 146 -17.24 -0.78 0.90
N PRO A 147 -16.82 -2.05 1.01
CA PRO A 147 -15.42 -2.41 1.26
C PRO A 147 -14.49 -2.01 0.10
N PHE A 148 -14.82 -2.35 -1.15
CA PHE A 148 -13.99 -2.03 -2.30
C PHE A 148 -13.87 -0.51 -2.54
N GLY A 149 -14.97 0.22 -2.40
CA GLY A 149 -14.96 1.67 -2.48
C GLY A 149 -14.16 2.34 -1.36
N ALA A 150 -14.16 1.78 -0.15
CA ALA A 150 -13.31 2.26 0.94
C ALA A 150 -11.82 2.08 0.61
N ALA A 151 -11.44 0.94 0.02
CA ALA A 151 -10.10 0.73 -0.49
C ALA A 151 -9.75 1.75 -1.58
N ALA A 152 -10.63 1.96 -2.57
CA ALA A 152 -10.44 2.94 -3.64
C ALA A 152 -10.25 4.36 -3.11
N ASN A 153 -11.06 4.78 -2.15
CA ASN A 153 -10.93 6.09 -1.51
C ASN A 153 -9.57 6.27 -0.81
N THR A 154 -9.04 5.22 -0.20
CA THR A 154 -7.69 5.24 0.40
C THR A 154 -6.63 5.49 -0.66
N PHE A 155 -6.73 4.87 -1.82
CA PHE A 155 -5.80 5.11 -2.94
C PHE A 155 -5.92 6.54 -3.50
N VAL A 156 -7.13 7.11 -3.55
CA VAL A 156 -7.33 8.52 -3.91
C VAL A 156 -6.61 9.44 -2.93
N ILE A 157 -6.72 9.19 -1.61
CA ILE A 157 -6.02 10.00 -0.59
C ILE A 157 -4.51 9.93 -0.78
N PHE A 158 -3.94 8.74 -0.98
CA PHE A 158 -2.52 8.58 -1.29
C PHE A 158 -2.12 9.26 -2.60
N GLY A 159 -2.98 9.20 -3.62
CA GLY A 159 -2.76 9.87 -4.90
C GLY A 159 -2.71 11.39 -4.74
N VAL A 160 -3.64 11.98 -4.03
CA VAL A 160 -3.65 13.42 -3.71
C VAL A 160 -2.41 13.82 -2.93
N ALA A 161 -2.06 13.07 -1.88
CA ALA A 161 -0.84 13.33 -1.10
C ALA A 161 0.43 13.25 -1.96
N SER A 162 0.50 12.29 -2.89
CA SER A 162 1.62 12.12 -3.82
C SER A 162 1.74 13.29 -4.80
N ILE A 163 0.60 13.80 -5.32
CA ILE A 163 0.58 14.99 -6.17
C ILE A 163 1.08 16.21 -5.40
N PHE A 164 0.59 16.42 -4.17
CA PHE A 164 1.05 17.53 -3.32
C PHE A 164 2.57 17.43 -3.05
N TYR A 165 3.06 16.26 -2.70
CA TYR A 165 4.49 16.04 -2.49
C TYR A 165 5.30 16.38 -3.74
N GLY A 166 4.92 15.85 -4.90
CA GLY A 166 5.60 16.12 -6.17
C GLY A 166 5.56 17.60 -6.56
N ALA A 167 4.44 18.27 -6.36
CA ALA A 167 4.29 19.70 -6.62
C ALA A 167 5.18 20.56 -5.69
N CYS A 168 5.20 20.25 -4.39
CA CYS A 168 6.07 20.95 -3.42
C CYS A 168 7.56 20.79 -3.77
N GLU A 169 7.98 19.58 -4.15
CA GLU A 169 9.36 19.33 -4.56
C GLU A 169 9.75 20.10 -5.82
N LEU A 170 8.86 20.14 -6.84
CA LEU A 170 9.09 20.92 -8.05
C LEU A 170 9.16 22.43 -7.79
N ILE A 171 8.31 22.95 -6.93
CA ILE A 171 8.33 24.37 -6.54
C ILE A 171 9.63 24.72 -5.80
N ASN A 172 10.04 23.86 -4.87
CA ASN A 172 11.32 24.03 -4.17
C ASN A 172 12.49 23.99 -5.15
N TRP A 173 12.52 23.03 -6.05
CA TRP A 173 13.54 22.93 -7.09
C TRP A 173 13.61 24.21 -7.95
N TYR A 174 12.46 24.72 -8.40
CA TYR A 174 12.39 25.93 -9.21
C TYR A 174 12.91 27.18 -8.46
N LYS A 175 12.54 27.33 -7.18
CA LYS A 175 13.00 28.45 -6.33
C LYS A 175 14.49 28.38 -6.06
N PHE A 176 15.06 27.20 -5.80
CA PHE A 176 16.48 27.03 -5.58
C PHE A 176 17.31 27.33 -6.85
N ARG A 177 16.85 26.84 -7.99
CA ARG A 177 17.50 27.12 -9.28
C ARG A 177 17.55 28.63 -9.57
N LYS A 178 16.46 29.34 -9.40
CA LYS A 178 16.39 30.78 -9.61
C LYS A 178 17.28 31.57 -8.63
N ARG A 179 17.48 31.06 -7.42
CA ARG A 179 18.35 31.70 -6.43
C ARG A 179 19.84 31.56 -6.81
N ILE A 180 20.26 30.39 -7.29
CA ILE A 180 21.65 30.15 -7.75
C ILE A 180 21.95 31.01 -8.98
N GLU A 181 21.03 31.10 -9.92
CA GLU A 181 21.18 31.92 -11.15
C GLU A 181 21.28 33.42 -10.84
N ASN A 182 20.58 33.91 -9.82
CA ASN A 182 20.62 35.31 -9.38
C ASN A 182 21.83 35.64 -8.48
N THR A 183 22.52 34.64 -7.91
CA THR A 183 23.66 34.88 -7.00
C THR A 183 25.02 34.75 -7.71
N GLY A 184 25.03 34.38 -9.00
CA GLY A 184 26.24 34.39 -9.86
C GLY A 184 27.36 33.43 -9.42
N LEU A 185 27.02 32.34 -8.68
CA LEU A 185 27.90 31.26 -8.25
C LEU A 185 27.78 30.06 -9.16
#